data_938522a76fcc2150bb2fc85d7539b1d0
#
_entry.id   938522a76fcc2150bb2fc85d7539b1d0
#
_cell.length_a   1.000
_cell.length_b   1.000
_cell.length_c   1.000
_cell.angle_alpha   90.00
_cell.angle_beta   90.00
_cell.angle_gamma   90.00
#
_symmetry.space_group_name_H-M   'P 1'
#
loop_
_entity.id
_entity.type
_entity.pdbx_description
1 polymer ?
#
loop_
_entity_poly.entity_id
_entity_poly.type
_entity_poly.pdbx_seq_one_letter_code
_entity_poly.pdbx_strand_id
1 'polypeptide(L)'
;MSGANRSAALYRYSLPMEAGVVLRNQRLKTRDGWVVQLCQGEREGWGEIAPLPEFSRETPAQAEQAALGWLQAWLAGNEPEHSALPSVAFGLSCAQAELEQRLPMQADFRKAPLCTGDPDELFETLSALPGEKVAKVKVGLYEAVRDGMIVNVLLEALPDLRLRLDANRSWTRAKADGFARYVNPTWRDRIAFLEE
;
A
#
# COMPACT_ATOMS: atom_id res chain seq x y z
N MET A 1 -24.49 32.97 5.12
CA MET A 1 -24.08 31.64 5.63
C MET A 1 -22.62 31.74 5.94
N SER A 2 -22.21 31.73 7.23
CA SER A 2 -20.80 31.79 7.64
C SER A 2 -20.15 30.51 7.18
N GLY A 3 -19.31 30.60 6.16
CA GLY A 3 -18.49 29.47 5.74
C GLY A 3 -17.67 29.03 6.94
N ALA A 4 -17.80 27.76 7.35
CA ALA A 4 -16.99 27.22 8.42
C ALA A 4 -15.52 27.50 8.10
N ASN A 5 -14.78 28.08 9.07
CA ASN A 5 -13.42 28.51 8.90
C ASN A 5 -12.56 27.28 8.50
N ARG A 6 -11.98 27.33 7.30
CA ARG A 6 -11.09 26.28 6.77
C ARG A 6 -9.64 26.64 7.11
N SER A 7 -8.90 25.68 7.63
CA SER A 7 -7.45 25.79 7.75
C SER A 7 -6.79 24.49 7.32
N ALA A 8 -5.56 24.57 6.83
CA ALA A 8 -4.82 23.40 6.37
C ALA A 8 -3.34 23.55 6.71
N ALA A 9 -2.69 22.42 6.90
CA ALA A 9 -1.25 22.33 7.04
C ALA A 9 -0.69 21.17 6.21
N LEU A 10 0.53 21.35 5.72
CA LEU A 10 1.29 20.34 4.99
C LEU A 10 2.64 20.17 5.70
N TYR A 11 2.81 19.04 6.37
CA TYR A 11 3.99 18.70 7.14
C TYR A 11 4.90 17.80 6.33
N ARG A 12 6.11 18.24 6.04
CA ARG A 12 7.12 17.41 5.39
C ARG A 12 7.81 16.50 6.40
N TYR A 13 8.05 15.26 6.04
CA TYR A 13 8.86 14.32 6.81
C TYR A 13 9.92 13.63 5.95
N SER A 14 10.99 13.19 6.61
CA SER A 14 12.03 12.34 6.03
C SER A 14 12.43 11.32 7.11
N LEU A 15 12.05 10.08 6.92
CA LEU A 15 12.32 9.01 7.88
C LEU A 15 13.50 8.16 7.41
N PRO A 16 14.51 7.91 8.25
CA PRO A 16 15.58 7.01 7.90
C PRO A 16 15.05 5.58 7.72
N MET A 17 15.51 4.88 6.68
CA MET A 17 15.19 3.50 6.43
C MET A 17 16.34 2.61 6.91
N GLU A 18 16.06 1.75 7.89
CA GLU A 18 17.02 0.76 8.36
C GLU A 18 17.43 -0.18 7.23
N ALA A 19 18.74 -0.49 7.15
CA ALA A 19 19.37 -1.40 6.19
C ALA A 19 19.14 -1.09 4.70
N GLY A 20 18.50 0.04 4.36
CA GLY A 20 18.22 0.46 2.99
C GLY A 20 17.34 -0.54 2.24
N VAL A 21 16.05 -0.23 2.17
CA VAL A 21 15.11 -1.03 1.36
C VAL A 21 15.50 -0.92 -0.11
N VAL A 22 15.78 -2.06 -0.74
CA VAL A 22 16.01 -2.12 -2.19
C VAL A 22 14.65 -2.18 -2.88
N LEU A 23 14.31 -1.11 -3.58
CA LEU A 23 13.16 -1.08 -4.47
C LEU A 23 13.67 -1.13 -5.90
N ARG A 24 13.33 -2.20 -6.62
CA ARG A 24 13.86 -2.47 -7.95
C ARG A 24 15.38 -2.38 -7.99
N ASN A 25 15.95 -1.26 -8.47
CA ASN A 25 17.38 -1.04 -8.64
C ASN A 25 17.94 0.05 -7.72
N GLN A 26 17.13 0.67 -6.87
CA GLN A 26 17.56 1.75 -5.99
C GLN A 26 17.46 1.34 -4.52
N ARG A 27 18.52 1.68 -3.78
CA ARG A 27 18.52 1.56 -2.33
C ARG A 27 18.04 2.88 -1.73
N LEU A 28 16.82 2.88 -1.20
CA LEU A 28 16.29 4.03 -0.51
C LEU A 28 16.91 4.13 0.89
N LYS A 29 17.50 5.28 1.20
CA LYS A 29 18.04 5.60 2.52
C LYS A 29 17.03 6.29 3.40
N THR A 30 16.08 7.00 2.80
CA THR A 30 15.02 7.73 3.47
C THR A 30 13.67 7.46 2.83
N ARG A 31 12.62 7.54 3.62
CA ARG A 31 11.24 7.61 3.18
C ARG A 31 10.76 9.03 3.35
N ASP A 32 10.57 9.72 2.26
CA ASP A 32 10.15 11.12 2.23
C ASP A 32 8.68 11.22 1.86
N GLY A 33 8.00 12.20 2.45
CA GLY A 33 6.59 12.45 2.16
C GLY A 33 6.04 13.65 2.92
N TRP A 34 4.75 13.82 2.85
CA TRP A 34 4.00 14.86 3.52
C TRP A 34 2.79 14.30 4.22
N VAL A 35 2.50 14.82 5.39
CA VAL A 35 1.22 14.64 6.07
C VAL A 35 0.41 15.90 5.85
N VAL A 36 -0.78 15.75 5.31
CA VAL A 36 -1.74 16.85 5.13
C VAL A 36 -2.77 16.81 6.26
N GLN A 37 -3.04 17.97 6.83
CA GLN A 37 -4.13 18.20 7.79
C GLN A 37 -5.12 19.17 7.18
N LEU A 38 -6.38 18.82 7.22
CA LEU A 38 -7.51 19.69 6.87
C LEU A 38 -8.35 19.93 8.11
N CYS A 39 -8.73 21.19 8.37
CA CYS A 39 -9.64 21.53 9.47
C CYS A 39 -10.80 22.37 8.95
N GLN A 40 -12.01 22.06 9.41
CA GLN A 40 -13.22 22.83 9.11
C GLN A 40 -14.15 22.89 10.33
N GLY A 41 -14.20 24.03 10.98
CA GLY A 41 -14.85 24.15 12.28
C GLY A 41 -14.12 23.32 13.33
N GLU A 42 -14.82 22.41 14.01
CA GLU A 42 -14.25 21.51 15.02
C GLU A 42 -13.78 20.16 14.43
N ARG A 43 -13.96 19.95 13.13
CA ARG A 43 -13.56 18.69 12.47
C ARG A 43 -12.18 18.82 11.87
N GLU A 44 -11.43 17.75 11.93
CA GLU A 44 -10.14 17.60 11.26
C GLU A 44 -10.06 16.29 10.50
N GLY A 45 -9.17 16.24 9.53
CA GLY A 45 -8.87 15.04 8.76
C GLY A 45 -7.42 15.04 8.31
N TRP A 46 -6.85 13.84 8.27
CA TRP A 46 -5.44 13.62 8.01
C TRP A 46 -5.23 12.69 6.81
N GLY A 47 -4.17 12.92 6.07
CA GLY A 47 -3.78 12.04 4.97
C GLY A 47 -2.30 12.12 4.69
N GLU A 48 -1.75 11.07 4.08
CA GLU A 48 -0.35 10.97 3.74
C GLU A 48 -0.15 11.04 2.22
N ILE A 49 0.76 11.90 1.77
CA ILE A 49 1.21 12.03 0.39
C ILE A 49 2.65 11.55 0.33
N ALA A 50 2.87 10.36 -0.18
CA ALA A 50 4.16 9.71 -0.12
C ALA A 50 4.52 9.02 -1.45
N PRO A 51 4.85 9.78 -2.51
CA PRO A 51 5.28 9.20 -3.77
C PRO A 51 6.53 8.34 -3.53
N LEU A 52 6.53 7.16 -4.13
CA LEU A 52 7.63 6.22 -4.00
C LEU A 52 8.48 6.27 -5.26
N PRO A 53 9.77 6.62 -5.17
CA PRO A 53 10.66 6.66 -6.34
C PRO A 53 10.60 5.36 -7.14
N GLU A 54 10.57 5.46 -8.47
CA GLU A 54 10.44 4.36 -9.44
C GLU A 54 9.10 3.60 -9.47
N PHE A 55 8.25 3.78 -8.45
CA PHE A 55 6.88 3.23 -8.43
C PHE A 55 5.83 4.29 -8.79
N SER A 56 5.91 5.45 -8.14
CA SER A 56 5.03 6.56 -8.46
C SER A 56 5.40 7.19 -9.81
N ARG A 57 4.40 7.72 -10.49
CA ARG A 57 4.61 8.44 -11.76
C ARG A 57 5.18 9.83 -11.52
N GLU A 58 4.77 10.43 -10.42
CA GLU A 58 5.16 11.77 -9.97
C GLU A 58 6.45 11.75 -9.16
N THR A 59 7.18 12.83 -9.28
CA THR A 59 8.31 13.13 -8.39
C THR A 59 7.82 13.77 -7.09
N PRO A 60 8.63 13.74 -6.00
CA PRO A 60 8.30 14.46 -4.77
C PRO A 60 8.00 15.93 -4.97
N ALA A 61 8.75 16.63 -5.83
CA ALA A 61 8.52 18.05 -6.11
C ALA A 61 7.18 18.30 -6.82
N GLN A 62 6.79 17.44 -7.76
CA GLN A 62 5.48 17.53 -8.42
C GLN A 62 4.35 17.27 -7.43
N ALA A 63 4.51 16.29 -6.54
CA ALA A 63 3.53 15.98 -5.51
C ALA A 63 3.32 17.15 -4.54
N GLU A 64 4.40 17.77 -4.05
CA GLU A 64 4.34 18.94 -3.18
C GLU A 64 3.62 20.11 -3.85
N GLN A 65 3.99 20.44 -5.09
CA GLN A 65 3.37 21.54 -5.84
C GLN A 65 1.88 21.29 -6.05
N ALA A 66 1.49 20.08 -6.43
CA ALA A 66 0.08 19.73 -6.65
C ALA A 66 -0.72 19.77 -5.35
N ALA A 67 -0.14 19.29 -4.23
CA ALA A 67 -0.77 19.36 -2.92
C ALA A 67 -0.99 20.81 -2.48
N LEU A 68 0.03 21.68 -2.61
CA LEU A 68 -0.09 23.09 -2.26
C LEU A 68 -1.15 23.81 -3.10
N GLY A 69 -1.18 23.57 -4.41
CA GLY A 69 -2.20 24.15 -5.28
C GLY A 69 -3.62 23.71 -4.90
N TRP A 70 -3.79 22.45 -4.59
CA TRP A 70 -5.09 21.93 -4.12
C TRP A 70 -5.49 22.56 -2.80
N LEU A 71 -4.59 22.64 -1.83
CA LEU A 71 -4.84 23.22 -0.51
C LEU A 71 -5.20 24.72 -0.60
N GLN A 72 -4.51 25.46 -1.47
CA GLN A 72 -4.84 26.90 -1.70
C GLN A 72 -6.25 27.08 -2.26
N ALA A 73 -6.65 26.26 -3.22
CA ALA A 73 -8.00 26.31 -3.77
C ALA A 73 -9.07 25.94 -2.72
N TRP A 74 -8.78 24.90 -1.91
CA TRP A 74 -9.69 24.48 -0.83
C TRP A 74 -9.84 25.56 0.26
N LEU A 75 -8.74 26.21 0.67
CA LEU A 75 -8.75 27.32 1.62
C LEU A 75 -9.50 28.53 1.09
N ALA A 76 -9.50 28.76 -0.23
CA ALA A 76 -10.29 29.82 -0.87
C ALA A 76 -11.80 29.51 -0.91
N GLY A 77 -12.23 28.38 -0.36
CA GLY A 77 -13.64 27.97 -0.31
C GLY A 77 -14.11 27.17 -1.51
N ASN A 78 -13.21 26.81 -2.44
CA ASN A 78 -13.54 25.94 -3.58
C ASN A 78 -13.65 24.48 -3.14
N GLU A 79 -14.23 23.66 -4.01
CA GLU A 79 -14.16 22.19 -3.93
C GLU A 79 -13.26 21.71 -5.09
N PRO A 80 -11.93 21.60 -4.87
CA PRO A 80 -11.02 21.26 -5.95
C PRO A 80 -11.25 19.83 -6.44
N GLU A 81 -11.05 19.62 -7.74
CA GLU A 81 -11.07 18.28 -8.33
C GLU A 81 -9.94 17.41 -7.77
N HIS A 82 -10.11 16.09 -7.89
CA HIS A 82 -9.07 15.15 -7.52
C HIS A 82 -7.79 15.38 -8.32
N SER A 83 -6.65 15.33 -7.65
CA SER A 83 -5.36 15.45 -8.31
C SER A 83 -5.17 14.32 -9.34
N ALA A 84 -4.57 14.63 -10.49
CA ALA A 84 -4.15 13.63 -11.46
C ALA A 84 -2.94 12.80 -10.97
N LEU A 85 -2.26 13.22 -9.91
CA LEU A 85 -1.12 12.54 -9.31
C LEU A 85 -1.60 11.56 -8.24
N PRO A 86 -1.39 10.24 -8.41
CA PRO A 86 -2.01 9.23 -7.55
C PRO A 86 -1.73 9.37 -6.07
N SER A 87 -0.47 9.64 -5.66
CA SER A 87 -0.13 9.81 -4.24
C SER A 87 -0.82 11.03 -3.62
N VAL A 88 -0.93 12.11 -4.38
CA VAL A 88 -1.61 13.34 -3.95
C VAL A 88 -3.11 13.12 -3.84
N ALA A 89 -3.71 12.52 -4.88
CA ALA A 89 -5.14 12.17 -4.87
C ALA A 89 -5.49 11.29 -3.66
N PHE A 90 -4.67 10.27 -3.38
CA PHE A 90 -4.87 9.38 -2.24
C PHE A 90 -4.80 10.12 -0.90
N GLY A 91 -3.72 10.86 -0.65
CA GLY A 91 -3.54 11.57 0.62
C GLY A 91 -4.64 12.61 0.88
N LEU A 92 -4.98 13.41 -0.13
CA LEU A 92 -6.06 14.40 0.00
C LEU A 92 -7.42 13.75 0.20
N SER A 93 -7.72 12.65 -0.51
CA SER A 93 -8.99 11.93 -0.34
C SER A 93 -9.12 11.28 1.05
N CYS A 94 -8.03 10.79 1.62
CA CYS A 94 -8.01 10.30 3.01
C CYS A 94 -8.33 11.42 4.00
N ALA A 95 -7.66 12.58 3.87
CA ALA A 95 -7.91 13.73 4.73
C ALA A 95 -9.36 14.24 4.62
N GLN A 96 -9.91 14.29 3.41
CA GLN A 96 -11.31 14.66 3.22
C GLN A 96 -12.28 13.63 3.82
N ALA A 97 -12.01 12.33 3.61
CA ALA A 97 -12.86 11.26 4.12
C ALA A 97 -12.92 11.26 5.65
N GLU A 98 -11.80 11.56 6.32
CA GLU A 98 -11.75 11.68 7.77
C GLU A 98 -12.45 12.96 8.24
N LEU A 99 -12.17 14.12 7.62
CA LEU A 99 -12.83 15.40 7.89
C LEU A 99 -14.36 15.28 7.80
N GLU A 100 -14.84 14.54 6.82
CA GLU A 100 -16.27 14.29 6.58
C GLU A 100 -16.83 13.14 7.41
N GLN A 101 -16.02 12.51 8.27
CA GLN A 101 -16.40 11.38 9.12
C GLN A 101 -16.92 10.16 8.31
N ARG A 102 -16.37 9.94 7.11
CA ARG A 102 -16.73 8.79 6.25
C ARG A 102 -15.93 7.53 6.54
N LEU A 103 -14.90 7.63 7.38
CA LEU A 103 -14.09 6.47 7.76
C LEU A 103 -14.80 5.66 8.87
N PRO A 104 -14.67 4.32 8.84
CA PRO A 104 -15.21 3.50 9.92
C PRO A 104 -14.47 3.78 11.23
N MET A 105 -15.23 3.81 12.34
CA MET A 105 -14.68 4.05 13.68
C MET A 105 -13.76 2.92 14.17
N GLN A 106 -13.90 1.74 13.60
CA GLN A 106 -13.09 0.57 13.92
C GLN A 106 -12.62 -0.10 12.65
N ALA A 107 -11.34 -0.50 12.63
CA ALA A 107 -10.74 -1.24 11.55
C ALA A 107 -9.79 -2.31 12.07
N ASP A 108 -9.56 -3.35 11.28
CA ASP A 108 -8.56 -4.38 11.57
C ASP A 108 -7.20 -3.93 11.01
N PHE A 109 -6.31 -3.52 11.89
CA PHE A 109 -4.95 -3.08 11.55
C PHE A 109 -3.91 -4.20 11.70
N ARG A 110 -4.33 -5.46 11.85
CA ARG A 110 -3.39 -6.59 11.90
C ARG A 110 -2.59 -6.67 10.60
N LYS A 111 -1.27 -6.80 10.74
CA LYS A 111 -0.37 -6.94 9.61
C LYS A 111 -0.30 -8.40 9.17
N ALA A 112 -0.38 -8.66 7.87
CA ALA A 112 0.00 -9.93 7.30
C ALA A 112 1.55 -9.98 7.26
N PRO A 113 2.21 -10.98 7.89
CA PRO A 113 3.65 -11.10 7.81
C PRO A 113 4.10 -11.28 6.35
N LEU A 114 5.23 -10.65 6.01
CA LEU A 114 5.84 -10.80 4.71
C LEU A 114 6.72 -12.04 4.72
N CYS A 115 6.37 -13.02 3.90
CA CYS A 115 7.16 -14.23 3.69
C CYS A 115 8.30 -13.93 2.71
N THR A 116 9.50 -13.81 3.24
CA THR A 116 10.75 -13.70 2.48
C THR A 116 11.75 -14.67 3.09
N GLY A 117 12.48 -15.42 2.27
CA GLY A 117 13.52 -16.33 2.76
C GLY A 117 13.23 -17.81 2.51
N ASP A 118 13.82 -18.64 3.37
CA ASP A 118 13.72 -20.07 3.29
C ASP A 118 12.31 -20.56 3.64
N PRO A 119 11.68 -21.43 2.82
CA PRO A 119 10.38 -22.01 3.13
C PRO A 119 10.29 -22.68 4.51
N ASP A 120 11.33 -23.31 4.99
CA ASP A 120 11.33 -24.00 6.29
C ASP A 120 11.21 -23.00 7.45
N GLU A 121 11.94 -21.87 7.40
CA GLU A 121 11.82 -20.78 8.38
C GLU A 121 10.43 -20.15 8.34
N LEU A 122 9.85 -20.05 7.14
CA LEU A 122 8.49 -19.54 6.95
C LEU A 122 7.44 -20.46 7.60
N PHE A 123 7.60 -21.77 7.54
CA PHE A 123 6.67 -22.71 8.18
C PHE A 123 6.59 -22.51 9.69
N GLU A 124 7.70 -22.35 10.37
CA GLU A 124 7.71 -22.11 11.82
C GLU A 124 6.98 -20.80 12.14
N THR A 125 7.34 -19.72 11.43
CA THR A 125 6.73 -18.39 11.62
C THR A 125 5.23 -18.43 11.37
N LEU A 126 4.78 -19.03 10.28
CA LEU A 126 3.36 -19.05 9.89
C LEU A 126 2.55 -19.99 10.79
N SER A 127 3.14 -21.10 11.24
CA SER A 127 2.49 -22.03 12.16
C SER A 127 2.21 -21.40 13.52
N ALA A 128 3.07 -20.48 13.97
CA ALA A 128 2.95 -19.76 15.23
C ALA A 128 1.94 -18.62 15.20
N LEU A 129 1.40 -18.23 14.03
CA LEU A 129 0.42 -17.13 13.94
C LEU A 129 -0.88 -17.50 14.66
N PRO A 130 -1.42 -16.62 15.50
CA PRO A 130 -2.69 -16.85 16.19
C PRO A 130 -3.88 -16.62 15.25
N GLY A 131 -4.94 -17.39 15.43
CA GLY A 131 -6.21 -17.22 14.70
C GLY A 131 -6.13 -17.57 13.22
N GLU A 132 -6.91 -16.89 12.39
CA GLU A 132 -6.87 -17.04 10.94
C GLU A 132 -5.50 -16.57 10.41
N LYS A 133 -4.81 -17.47 9.74
CA LYS A 133 -3.46 -17.22 9.24
C LYS A 133 -3.53 -16.52 7.89
N VAL A 134 -3.04 -15.29 7.83
CA VAL A 134 -2.91 -14.53 6.59
C VAL A 134 -1.46 -14.10 6.43
N ALA A 135 -0.84 -14.37 5.28
CA ALA A 135 0.53 -13.97 4.99
C ALA A 135 0.66 -13.35 3.60
N LYS A 136 1.65 -12.49 3.42
CA LYS A 136 1.98 -11.88 2.12
C LYS A 136 3.22 -12.57 1.55
N VAL A 137 3.13 -13.05 0.31
CA VAL A 137 4.22 -13.70 -0.42
C VAL A 137 4.60 -12.85 -1.63
N LYS A 138 5.89 -12.54 -1.77
CA LYS A 138 6.43 -11.93 -2.98
C LYS A 138 6.53 -12.97 -4.08
N VAL A 139 5.94 -12.66 -5.23
CA VAL A 139 5.99 -13.46 -6.46
C VAL A 139 6.56 -12.61 -7.60
N GLY A 140 6.94 -13.23 -8.70
CA GLY A 140 7.49 -12.52 -9.86
C GLY A 140 8.98 -12.22 -9.78
N LEU A 141 9.65 -12.58 -8.68
CA LEU A 141 11.10 -12.49 -8.54
C LEU A 141 11.82 -13.63 -9.26
N TYR A 142 11.14 -14.75 -9.41
CA TYR A 142 11.65 -15.97 -10.03
C TYR A 142 10.80 -16.40 -11.22
N GLU A 143 11.09 -17.58 -11.76
CA GLU A 143 10.26 -18.18 -12.81
C GLU A 143 8.87 -18.57 -12.27
N ALA A 144 7.87 -18.41 -13.12
CA ALA A 144 6.46 -18.63 -12.76
C ALA A 144 6.18 -20.02 -12.16
N VAL A 145 6.93 -21.04 -12.62
CA VAL A 145 6.83 -22.40 -12.08
C VAL A 145 7.30 -22.46 -10.62
N ARG A 146 8.41 -21.80 -10.30
CA ARG A 146 8.97 -21.79 -8.95
C ARG A 146 8.04 -21.05 -7.97
N ASP A 147 7.53 -19.89 -8.37
CA ASP A 147 6.58 -19.12 -7.56
C ASP A 147 5.30 -19.92 -7.30
N GLY A 148 4.76 -20.58 -8.33
CA GLY A 148 3.59 -21.44 -8.21
C GLY A 148 3.82 -22.65 -7.29
N MET A 149 5.00 -23.28 -7.35
CA MET A 149 5.38 -24.38 -6.46
C MET A 149 5.46 -23.93 -5.00
N ILE A 150 6.08 -22.78 -4.72
CA ILE A 150 6.17 -22.21 -3.36
C ILE A 150 4.78 -21.97 -2.80
N VAL A 151 3.88 -21.35 -3.57
CA VAL A 151 2.49 -21.11 -3.17
C VAL A 151 1.78 -22.44 -2.85
N ASN A 152 1.94 -23.46 -3.70
CA ASN A 152 1.31 -24.76 -3.46
C ASN A 152 1.84 -25.42 -2.18
N VAL A 153 3.15 -25.44 -1.97
CA VAL A 153 3.78 -26.02 -0.77
C VAL A 153 3.27 -25.35 0.50
N LEU A 154 3.22 -24.01 0.53
CA LEU A 154 2.73 -23.27 1.69
C LEU A 154 1.25 -23.57 1.98
N LEU A 155 0.40 -23.58 0.94
CA LEU A 155 -1.02 -23.81 1.10
C LEU A 155 -1.35 -25.28 1.41
N GLU A 156 -0.56 -26.24 0.93
CA GLU A 156 -0.71 -27.66 1.25
C GLU A 156 -0.34 -27.95 2.71
N ALA A 157 0.79 -27.42 3.15
CA ALA A 157 1.30 -27.67 4.49
C ALA A 157 0.53 -26.96 5.61
N LEU A 158 -0.11 -25.82 5.31
CA LEU A 158 -0.85 -25.00 6.27
C LEU A 158 -2.33 -24.83 5.81
N PRO A 159 -3.23 -25.75 6.20
CA PRO A 159 -4.61 -25.77 5.71
C PRO A 159 -5.44 -24.52 6.03
N ASP A 160 -5.10 -23.82 7.11
CA ASP A 160 -5.75 -22.59 7.59
C ASP A 160 -5.10 -21.30 7.10
N LEU A 161 -4.05 -21.41 6.23
CA LEU A 161 -3.34 -20.26 5.68
C LEU A 161 -4.07 -19.69 4.45
N ARG A 162 -4.20 -18.36 4.43
CA ARG A 162 -4.58 -17.57 3.25
C ARG A 162 -3.43 -16.70 2.81
N LEU A 163 -3.20 -16.59 1.51
CA LEU A 163 -2.10 -15.82 0.95
C LEU A 163 -2.57 -14.55 0.25
N ARG A 164 -1.83 -13.48 0.46
CA ARG A 164 -1.83 -12.27 -0.37
C ARG A 164 -0.56 -12.32 -1.21
N LEU A 165 -0.71 -12.32 -2.53
CA LEU A 165 0.43 -12.41 -3.46
C LEU A 165 0.74 -11.02 -4.00
N ASP A 166 2.04 -10.69 -4.11
CA ASP A 166 2.47 -9.37 -4.59
C ASP A 166 3.61 -9.55 -5.58
N ALA A 167 3.34 -9.24 -6.84
CA ALA A 167 4.30 -9.32 -7.93
C ALA A 167 5.11 -8.03 -8.14
N ASN A 168 4.80 -6.95 -7.41
CA ASN A 168 5.48 -5.67 -7.49
C ASN A 168 5.67 -5.13 -8.92
N ARG A 169 4.65 -5.28 -9.74
CA ARG A 169 4.65 -4.84 -11.15
C ARG A 169 5.77 -5.49 -12.00
N SER A 170 6.18 -6.72 -11.64
CA SER A 170 7.22 -7.45 -12.37
C SER A 170 6.68 -8.40 -13.43
N TRP A 171 5.37 -8.63 -13.46
CA TRP A 171 4.78 -9.56 -14.42
C TRP A 171 4.38 -8.92 -15.73
N THR A 172 4.62 -9.66 -16.80
CA THR A 172 3.88 -9.51 -18.05
C THR A 172 2.64 -10.40 -17.98
N ARG A 173 1.67 -10.17 -18.86
CA ARG A 173 0.49 -11.03 -18.98
C ARG A 173 0.86 -12.51 -19.12
N ALA A 174 1.86 -12.81 -19.96
CA ALA A 174 2.33 -14.19 -20.17
C ALA A 174 2.89 -14.82 -18.89
N LYS A 175 3.63 -14.07 -18.06
CA LYS A 175 4.13 -14.54 -16.76
C LYS A 175 2.99 -14.79 -15.79
N ALA A 176 2.00 -13.88 -15.70
CA ALA A 176 0.83 -14.06 -14.87
C ALA A 176 0.01 -15.30 -15.26
N ASP A 177 -0.24 -15.49 -16.55
CA ASP A 177 -0.91 -16.68 -17.08
C ASP A 177 -0.10 -17.96 -16.82
N GLY A 178 1.22 -17.88 -16.93
CA GLY A 178 2.15 -18.95 -16.57
C GLY A 178 2.02 -19.35 -15.10
N PHE A 179 2.15 -18.37 -14.20
CA PHE A 179 1.99 -18.57 -12.76
C PHE A 179 0.63 -19.25 -12.43
N ALA A 180 -0.46 -18.70 -12.97
CA ALA A 180 -1.80 -19.22 -12.73
C ALA A 180 -1.97 -20.70 -13.12
N ARG A 181 -1.22 -21.21 -14.11
CA ARG A 181 -1.24 -22.63 -14.50
C ARG A 181 -0.52 -23.53 -13.49
N TYR A 182 0.49 -23.02 -12.78
CA TYR A 182 1.24 -23.80 -11.80
C TYR A 182 0.61 -23.79 -10.41
N VAL A 183 -0.29 -22.84 -10.11
CA VAL A 183 -1.06 -22.88 -8.87
C VAL A 183 -2.13 -23.93 -8.97
N ASN A 184 -2.09 -24.89 -8.04
CA ASN A 184 -3.07 -25.96 -7.96
C ASN A 184 -4.49 -25.37 -7.81
N PRO A 185 -5.44 -25.73 -8.68
CA PRO A 185 -6.81 -25.24 -8.61
C PRO A 185 -7.46 -25.40 -7.22
N THR A 186 -7.13 -26.47 -6.50
CA THR A 186 -7.66 -26.77 -5.15
C THR A 186 -7.35 -25.67 -4.13
N TRP A 187 -6.25 -24.91 -4.33
CA TRP A 187 -5.81 -23.90 -3.38
C TRP A 187 -6.17 -22.47 -3.75
N ARG A 188 -6.78 -22.25 -4.92
CA ARG A 188 -7.00 -20.89 -5.45
C ARG A 188 -7.96 -20.05 -4.62
N ASP A 189 -8.92 -20.66 -3.96
CA ASP A 189 -9.87 -20.01 -3.05
C ASP A 189 -9.20 -19.48 -1.78
N ARG A 190 -7.99 -19.99 -1.45
CA ARG A 190 -7.18 -19.50 -0.34
C ARG A 190 -6.17 -18.41 -0.73
N ILE A 191 -6.14 -18.01 -1.99
CA ILE A 191 -5.47 -16.79 -2.43
C ILE A 191 -6.46 -15.64 -2.27
N ALA A 192 -6.24 -14.80 -1.25
CA ALA A 192 -7.15 -13.70 -0.91
C ALA A 192 -7.19 -12.64 -2.02
N PHE A 193 -6.04 -12.28 -2.56
CA PHE A 193 -5.88 -11.43 -3.73
C PHE A 193 -4.46 -11.50 -4.29
N LEU A 194 -4.30 -10.94 -5.48
CA LEU A 194 -3.02 -10.74 -6.14
C LEU A 194 -2.85 -9.25 -6.41
N GLU A 195 -1.74 -8.70 -5.95
CA GLU A 195 -1.30 -7.32 -6.14
C GLU A 195 -0.25 -7.29 -7.26
N GLU A 196 -0.46 -6.44 -8.29
CA GLU A 196 0.45 -6.29 -9.43
C GLU A 196 0.90 -4.84 -9.64
#